data_d9a64ff61dc6b4fa684bfb0fa19def57
#
_entry.id   d9a64ff61dc6b4fa684bfb0fa19def57
#
_cell.length_a   1.000
_cell.length_b   1.000
_cell.length_c   1.000
_cell.angle_alpha   90.00
_cell.angle_beta   90.00
_cell.angle_gamma   90.00
#
_symmetry.space_group_name_H-M   'P 1'
#
loop_
_entity.id
_entity.type
_entity.pdbx_description
1 polymer ?
#
loop_
_entity_poly.entity_id
_entity_poly.type
_entity_poly.pdbx_seq_one_letter_code
_entity_poly.pdbx_strand_id
1 'polypeptide(L)'
;MSLAASALSALYARPAPQAPPHASHLRRNVMATLGLALVFGAAARVIELRPLELLHDAGNIGVFLRGYLHPSFAHLSEYAWQCVITVCIALWGTLLGAGIAVPLGLLGARNLAPHPVVYFAARRLMDLLRAVNEFVFALMFVTAVGLGPFAGMLALGIHTGGVLGKLLSETIESIDPGQVEGVAAVGAGRLHVISFGVVPQVMPNFLSYILLRFESDIRSASVIGMVGGGGIGFYLWDTIRAFNDREAATVILLIVLMVMAVDVVSSRIRRLAI
;
A
#
# COMPACT_ATOMS: atom_id res chain seq x y z
N MET A 1 64.10 -36.23 12.70
CA MET A 1 63.16 -35.18 12.13
C MET A 1 61.95 -35.77 11.42
N SER A 2 61.77 -37.09 11.33
CA SER A 2 60.69 -37.73 10.53
C SER A 2 59.39 -38.01 11.32
N LEU A 3 59.43 -38.16 12.64
CA LEU A 3 58.26 -38.56 13.46
C LEU A 3 57.36 -37.35 13.85
N ALA A 4 57.86 -36.13 13.87
CA ALA A 4 57.09 -34.94 14.21
C ALA A 4 56.22 -34.44 13.02
N ALA A 5 56.66 -34.68 11.79
CA ALA A 5 55.93 -34.28 10.58
C ALA A 5 54.69 -35.15 10.33
N SER A 6 54.77 -36.46 10.67
CA SER A 6 53.63 -37.39 10.54
C SER A 6 52.55 -37.16 11.61
N ALA A 7 52.91 -36.70 12.79
CA ALA A 7 51.98 -36.36 13.86
C ALA A 7 51.20 -35.08 13.58
N LEU A 8 51.83 -34.08 12.93
CA LEU A 8 51.20 -32.84 12.54
C LEU A 8 50.22 -33.02 11.39
N SER A 9 50.48 -33.88 10.40
CA SER A 9 49.56 -34.17 9.28
C SER A 9 48.28 -34.91 9.76
N ALA A 10 48.37 -35.74 10.80
CA ALA A 10 47.21 -36.42 11.40
C ALA A 10 46.28 -35.46 12.18
N LEU A 11 46.85 -34.41 12.78
CA LEU A 11 46.05 -33.39 13.52
C LEU A 11 45.29 -32.44 12.59
N TYR A 12 45.73 -32.26 11.34
CA TYR A 12 45.07 -31.40 10.34
C TYR A 12 44.18 -32.14 9.34
N ALA A 13 44.10 -33.46 9.42
CA ALA A 13 43.12 -34.22 8.63
C ALA A 13 41.72 -34.02 9.19
N ARG A 14 41.11 -32.83 8.89
CA ARG A 14 39.67 -32.66 9.06
C ARG A 14 38.99 -33.73 8.20
N PRO A 15 38.08 -34.55 8.76
CA PRO A 15 37.31 -35.47 7.94
C PRO A 15 36.55 -34.62 6.89
N ALA A 16 36.69 -34.98 5.62
CA ALA A 16 35.95 -34.32 4.55
C ALA A 16 34.45 -34.32 4.90
N PRO A 17 33.75 -33.20 4.75
CA PRO A 17 32.33 -33.16 5.03
C PRO A 17 31.64 -34.26 4.22
N GLN A 18 31.10 -35.26 4.89
CA GLN A 18 30.33 -36.32 4.25
C GLN A 18 29.15 -35.69 3.58
N ALA A 19 29.09 -35.71 2.25
CA ALA A 19 27.93 -35.25 1.49
C ALA A 19 26.70 -36.04 1.97
N PRO A 20 25.62 -35.38 2.38
CA PRO A 20 24.42 -36.07 2.83
C PRO A 20 23.91 -37.00 1.74
N PRO A 21 23.43 -38.20 2.08
CA PRO A 21 23.05 -39.21 1.11
C PRO A 21 21.97 -38.65 0.16
N HIS A 22 22.25 -38.63 -1.14
CA HIS A 22 21.38 -38.08 -2.20
C HIS A 22 19.94 -38.63 -2.14
N ALA A 23 19.73 -39.84 -1.64
CA ALA A 23 18.41 -40.48 -1.53
C ALA A 23 17.49 -39.79 -0.50
N SER A 24 18.02 -39.21 0.57
CA SER A 24 17.22 -38.51 1.60
C SER A 24 16.69 -37.14 1.10
N HIS A 25 17.48 -36.45 0.29
CA HIS A 25 17.05 -35.20 -0.32
C HIS A 25 15.99 -35.43 -1.43
N LEU A 26 16.16 -36.47 -2.24
CA LEU A 26 15.20 -36.80 -3.29
C LEU A 26 13.83 -37.16 -2.68
N ARG A 27 13.81 -38.05 -1.65
CA ARG A 27 12.57 -38.42 -0.96
C ARG A 27 11.88 -37.23 -0.30
N ARG A 28 12.64 -36.35 0.38
CA ARG A 28 12.11 -35.12 0.99
C ARG A 28 11.54 -34.16 -0.06
N ASN A 29 12.24 -33.98 -1.18
CA ASN A 29 11.78 -33.11 -2.25
C ASN A 29 10.51 -33.68 -2.92
N VAL A 30 10.45 -34.99 -3.16
CA VAL A 30 9.24 -35.64 -3.71
C VAL A 30 8.05 -35.51 -2.75
N MET A 31 8.26 -35.73 -1.44
CA MET A 31 7.19 -35.52 -0.45
C MET A 31 6.74 -34.06 -0.38
N ALA A 32 7.68 -33.10 -0.46
CA ALA A 32 7.35 -31.67 -0.47
C ALA A 32 6.58 -31.28 -1.74
N THR A 33 6.98 -31.78 -2.92
CA THR A 33 6.26 -31.51 -4.17
C THR A 33 4.88 -32.16 -4.20
N LEU A 34 4.73 -33.38 -3.68
CA LEU A 34 3.43 -34.03 -3.55
C LEU A 34 2.52 -33.28 -2.56
N GLY A 35 3.04 -32.85 -1.42
CA GLY A 35 2.31 -32.03 -0.45
C GLY A 35 1.85 -30.69 -1.08
N LEU A 36 2.75 -30.03 -1.81
CA LEU A 36 2.43 -28.79 -2.51
C LEU A 36 1.36 -29.02 -3.59
N ALA A 37 1.50 -30.07 -4.41
CA ALA A 37 0.54 -30.44 -5.43
C ALA A 37 -0.84 -30.75 -4.84
N LEU A 38 -0.88 -31.42 -3.68
CA LEU A 38 -2.13 -31.71 -2.96
C LEU A 38 -2.78 -30.40 -2.45
N VAL A 39 -2.02 -29.47 -1.88
CA VAL A 39 -2.54 -28.17 -1.44
C VAL A 39 -3.08 -27.39 -2.61
N PHE A 40 -2.34 -27.27 -3.72
CA PHE A 40 -2.81 -26.58 -4.93
C PHE A 40 -4.03 -27.27 -5.57
N GLY A 41 -4.04 -28.61 -5.60
CA GLY A 41 -5.17 -29.38 -6.11
C GLY A 41 -6.43 -29.19 -5.26
N ALA A 42 -6.28 -29.20 -3.93
CA ALA A 42 -7.36 -28.92 -3.00
C ALA A 42 -7.87 -27.47 -3.17
N ALA A 43 -6.96 -26.49 -3.24
CA ALA A 43 -7.31 -25.09 -3.47
C ALA A 43 -8.04 -24.90 -4.81
N ALA A 44 -7.56 -25.54 -5.88
CA ALA A 44 -8.20 -25.48 -7.20
C ALA A 44 -9.63 -26.04 -7.17
N ARG A 45 -9.88 -27.08 -6.37
CA ARG A 45 -11.23 -27.61 -6.17
C ARG A 45 -12.14 -26.67 -5.37
N VAL A 46 -11.62 -26.04 -4.31
CA VAL A 46 -12.39 -25.11 -3.47
C VAL A 46 -12.82 -23.87 -4.27
N ILE A 47 -11.97 -23.35 -5.17
CA ILE A 47 -12.29 -22.20 -6.02
C ILE A 47 -12.99 -22.62 -7.33
N GLU A 48 -13.31 -23.89 -7.49
CA GLU A 48 -13.92 -24.43 -8.72
C GLU A 48 -13.18 -24.02 -10.00
N LEU A 49 -11.82 -24.15 -9.99
CA LEU A 49 -10.99 -23.72 -11.09
C LEU A 49 -11.39 -24.41 -12.40
N ARG A 50 -11.96 -23.66 -13.36
CA ARG A 50 -12.47 -24.15 -14.63
C ARG A 50 -11.79 -23.44 -15.81
N PRO A 51 -10.48 -23.67 -16.06
CA PRO A 51 -9.74 -22.97 -17.10
C PRO A 51 -10.26 -23.24 -18.52
N LEU A 52 -10.94 -24.38 -18.72
CA LEU A 52 -11.53 -24.74 -20.01
C LEU A 52 -12.77 -23.90 -20.35
N GLU A 53 -13.48 -23.36 -19.37
CA GLU A 53 -14.64 -22.48 -19.62
C GLU A 53 -14.18 -21.17 -20.28
N LEU A 54 -13.00 -20.63 -19.93
CA LEU A 54 -12.43 -19.45 -20.61
C LEU A 54 -12.22 -19.68 -22.11
N LEU A 55 -11.87 -20.90 -22.50
CA LEU A 55 -11.72 -21.25 -23.93
C LEU A 55 -13.07 -21.46 -24.60
N HIS A 56 -14.02 -22.03 -23.88
CA HIS A 56 -15.38 -22.28 -24.40
C HIS A 56 -16.16 -20.98 -24.60
N ASP A 57 -15.99 -20.03 -23.67
CA ASP A 57 -16.64 -18.71 -23.69
C ASP A 57 -15.81 -17.59 -24.37
N ALA A 58 -14.73 -17.96 -25.06
CA ALA A 58 -13.88 -16.98 -25.75
C ALA A 58 -14.66 -16.12 -26.77
N GLY A 59 -15.72 -16.67 -27.37
CA GLY A 59 -16.64 -15.93 -28.23
C GLY A 59 -17.39 -14.82 -27.50
N ASN A 60 -17.91 -15.12 -26.30
CA ASN A 60 -18.63 -14.16 -25.47
C ASN A 60 -17.70 -13.06 -24.95
N ILE A 61 -16.46 -13.42 -24.55
CA ILE A 61 -15.39 -12.48 -24.19
C ILE A 61 -15.09 -11.54 -25.35
N GLY A 62 -15.03 -12.06 -26.60
CA GLY A 62 -14.82 -11.28 -27.80
C GLY A 62 -15.94 -10.27 -28.08
N VAL A 63 -17.20 -10.64 -27.86
CA VAL A 63 -18.36 -9.73 -28.00
C VAL A 63 -18.30 -8.63 -26.93
N PHE A 64 -18.05 -9.00 -25.67
CA PHE A 64 -17.89 -8.07 -24.57
C PHE A 64 -16.78 -7.05 -24.85
N LEU A 65 -15.58 -7.49 -25.21
CA LEU A 65 -14.45 -6.61 -25.52
C LEU A 65 -14.75 -5.65 -26.70
N ARG A 66 -15.52 -6.08 -27.70
CA ARG A 66 -15.91 -5.19 -28.80
C ARG A 66 -16.76 -4.00 -28.33
N GLY A 67 -17.63 -4.18 -27.32
CA GLY A 67 -18.37 -3.07 -26.72
C GLY A 67 -17.43 -1.97 -26.18
N TYR A 68 -16.34 -2.37 -25.53
CA TYR A 68 -15.35 -1.44 -24.95
C TYR A 68 -14.43 -0.78 -25.99
N LEU A 69 -14.31 -1.30 -27.21
CA LEU A 69 -13.48 -0.71 -28.26
C LEU A 69 -14.10 0.55 -28.91
N HIS A 70 -15.37 0.85 -28.64
CA HIS A 70 -16.08 2.00 -29.24
C HIS A 70 -16.59 2.94 -28.14
N PRO A 71 -15.70 3.70 -27.47
CA PRO A 71 -16.10 4.60 -26.39
C PRO A 71 -17.08 5.67 -26.89
N SER A 72 -18.06 6.02 -26.05
CA SER A 72 -19.01 7.10 -26.29
C SER A 72 -18.58 8.34 -25.52
N PHE A 73 -18.32 9.44 -26.21
CA PHE A 73 -17.91 10.71 -25.61
C PHE A 73 -19.07 11.68 -25.36
N ALA A 74 -20.32 11.20 -25.36
CA ALA A 74 -21.50 12.03 -25.20
C ALA A 74 -21.51 12.82 -23.88
N HIS A 75 -21.06 12.21 -22.79
CA HIS A 75 -21.00 12.80 -21.44
C HIS A 75 -19.57 13.11 -20.95
N LEU A 76 -18.65 13.36 -21.89
CA LEU A 76 -17.23 13.55 -21.57
C LEU A 76 -16.97 14.66 -20.54
N SER A 77 -17.66 15.80 -20.65
CA SER A 77 -17.49 16.93 -19.72
C SER A 77 -17.92 16.59 -18.29
N GLU A 78 -19.00 15.82 -18.16
CA GLU A 78 -19.49 15.36 -16.86
C GLU A 78 -18.51 14.40 -16.22
N TYR A 79 -18.05 13.38 -16.96
CA TYR A 79 -17.08 12.41 -16.47
C TYR A 79 -15.73 13.05 -16.15
N ALA A 80 -15.28 14.03 -16.96
CA ALA A 80 -14.06 14.79 -16.68
C ALA A 80 -14.18 15.57 -15.36
N TRP A 81 -15.34 16.17 -15.10
CA TRP A 81 -15.59 16.84 -13.82
C TRP A 81 -15.57 15.87 -12.64
N GLN A 82 -16.10 14.66 -12.80
CA GLN A 82 -16.03 13.63 -11.78
C GLN A 82 -14.60 13.12 -11.51
N CYS A 83 -13.74 13.13 -12.53
CA CYS A 83 -12.30 12.89 -12.32
C CYS A 83 -11.69 13.97 -11.42
N VAL A 84 -12.02 15.26 -11.63
CA VAL A 84 -11.55 16.34 -10.75
C VAL A 84 -12.03 16.12 -9.31
N ILE A 85 -13.31 15.77 -9.13
CA ILE A 85 -13.84 15.46 -7.79
C ILE A 85 -13.07 14.30 -7.16
N THR A 86 -12.75 13.24 -7.91
CA THR A 86 -11.97 12.09 -7.41
C THR A 86 -10.57 12.51 -6.95
N VAL A 87 -9.89 13.37 -7.73
CA VAL A 87 -8.58 13.92 -7.33
C VAL A 87 -8.71 14.77 -6.05
N CYS A 88 -9.76 15.57 -5.93
CA CYS A 88 -10.02 16.35 -4.71
C CYS A 88 -10.28 15.45 -3.48
N ILE A 89 -11.06 14.36 -3.64
CA ILE A 89 -11.28 13.37 -2.57
C ILE A 89 -9.94 12.79 -2.10
N ALA A 90 -9.10 12.35 -3.04
CA ALA A 90 -7.80 11.79 -2.72
C ALA A 90 -6.87 12.83 -2.07
N LEU A 91 -6.83 14.06 -2.59
CA LEU A 91 -6.00 15.14 -2.05
C LEU A 91 -6.36 15.46 -0.60
N TRP A 92 -7.64 15.73 -0.33
CA TRP A 92 -8.10 16.04 1.01
C TRP A 92 -8.02 14.83 1.95
N GLY A 93 -8.26 13.62 1.43
CA GLY A 93 -8.07 12.38 2.18
C GLY A 93 -6.62 12.20 2.60
N THR A 94 -5.67 12.37 1.67
CA THR A 94 -4.23 12.28 1.99
C THR A 94 -3.78 13.38 2.96
N LEU A 95 -4.27 14.63 2.81
CA LEU A 95 -3.96 15.72 3.73
C LEU A 95 -4.51 15.47 5.13
N LEU A 96 -5.75 14.99 5.25
CA LEU A 96 -6.34 14.57 6.52
C LEU A 96 -5.52 13.44 7.14
N GLY A 97 -5.15 12.44 6.33
CA GLY A 97 -4.30 11.34 6.75
C GLY A 97 -2.93 11.80 7.24
N ALA A 98 -2.28 12.72 6.53
CA ALA A 98 -1.01 13.32 6.97
C ALA A 98 -1.17 14.07 8.29
N GLY A 99 -2.28 14.82 8.46
CA GLY A 99 -2.60 15.51 9.72
C GLY A 99 -2.77 14.55 10.91
N ILE A 100 -3.41 13.39 10.69
CA ILE A 100 -3.55 12.31 11.69
C ILE A 100 -2.20 11.61 11.94
N ALA A 101 -1.40 11.42 10.89
CA ALA A 101 -0.14 10.71 10.95
C ALA A 101 0.91 11.43 11.81
N VAL A 102 0.96 12.77 11.79
CA VAL A 102 1.96 13.54 12.55
C VAL A 102 1.87 13.24 14.06
N PRO A 103 0.75 13.47 14.75
CA PRO A 103 0.67 13.17 16.19
C PRO A 103 0.84 11.67 16.48
N LEU A 104 0.24 10.78 15.68
CA LEU A 104 0.37 9.35 15.88
C LEU A 104 1.80 8.85 15.65
N GLY A 105 2.50 9.38 14.65
CA GLY A 105 3.88 9.03 14.34
C GLY A 105 4.84 9.47 15.45
N LEU A 106 4.70 10.69 15.96
CA LEU A 106 5.49 11.19 17.08
C LEU A 106 5.26 10.39 18.37
N LEU A 107 4.01 10.06 18.69
CA LEU A 107 3.65 9.27 19.87
C LEU A 107 4.01 7.78 19.70
N GLY A 108 4.02 7.28 18.47
CA GLY A 108 4.34 5.90 18.11
C GLY A 108 5.82 5.63 17.85
N ALA A 109 6.70 6.64 17.97
CA ALA A 109 8.13 6.48 17.87
C ALA A 109 8.74 6.24 19.26
N ARG A 110 9.49 5.15 19.42
CA ARG A 110 10.03 4.70 20.72
C ARG A 110 10.98 5.72 21.36
N ASN A 111 11.74 6.42 20.52
CA ASN A 111 12.70 7.45 20.95
C ASN A 111 12.07 8.78 21.37
N LEU A 112 10.80 9.03 20.99
CA LEU A 112 10.08 10.28 21.30
C LEU A 112 8.87 10.08 22.24
N ALA A 113 8.36 8.88 22.40
CA ALA A 113 7.18 8.62 23.20
C ALA A 113 7.41 9.03 24.68
N PRO A 114 6.45 9.74 25.30
CA PRO A 114 6.60 10.19 26.69
C PRO A 114 6.53 9.06 27.70
N HIS A 115 5.80 7.98 27.38
CA HIS A 115 5.61 6.83 28.25
C HIS A 115 5.37 5.56 27.40
N PRO A 116 5.84 4.36 27.82
CA PRO A 116 5.62 3.13 27.09
C PRO A 116 4.15 2.82 26.74
N VAL A 117 3.23 3.13 27.63
CA VAL A 117 1.78 2.94 27.39
C VAL A 117 1.29 3.77 26.21
N VAL A 118 1.75 5.03 26.09
CA VAL A 118 1.40 5.93 24.97
C VAL A 118 1.97 5.38 23.65
N TYR A 119 3.20 4.93 23.68
CA TYR A 119 3.84 4.25 22.55
C TYR A 119 3.02 3.06 22.05
N PHE A 120 2.71 2.12 22.96
CA PHE A 120 1.93 0.94 22.60
C PHE A 120 0.53 1.29 22.10
N ALA A 121 -0.16 2.24 22.76
CA ALA A 121 -1.49 2.69 22.35
C ALA A 121 -1.47 3.29 20.94
N ALA A 122 -0.53 4.21 20.66
CA ALA A 122 -0.38 4.82 19.34
C ALA A 122 -0.06 3.76 18.25
N ARG A 123 0.84 2.83 18.54
CA ARG A 123 1.18 1.72 17.63
C ARG A 123 -0.02 0.82 17.34
N ARG A 124 -0.77 0.43 18.35
CA ARG A 124 -1.97 -0.40 18.17
C ARG A 124 -3.07 0.33 17.41
N LEU A 125 -3.24 1.63 17.68
CA LEU A 125 -4.20 2.44 16.92
C LEU A 125 -3.80 2.51 15.44
N MET A 126 -2.53 2.81 15.12
CA MET A 126 -2.06 2.81 13.73
C MET A 126 -2.21 1.44 13.07
N ASP A 127 -1.88 0.34 13.79
CA ASP A 127 -2.04 -1.02 13.27
C ASP A 127 -3.53 -1.34 13.00
N LEU A 128 -4.45 -0.87 13.85
CA LEU A 128 -5.90 -1.02 13.65
C LEU A 128 -6.39 -0.23 12.43
N LEU A 129 -6.02 1.06 12.33
CA LEU A 129 -6.46 1.93 11.23
C LEU A 129 -6.02 1.41 9.86
N ARG A 130 -4.81 0.84 9.74
CA ARG A 130 -4.30 0.27 8.50
C ARG A 130 -4.76 -1.17 8.23
N ALA A 131 -5.20 -1.92 9.26
CA ALA A 131 -5.69 -3.28 9.09
C ALA A 131 -7.07 -3.32 8.44
N VAL A 132 -7.88 -2.29 8.66
CA VAL A 132 -9.18 -2.13 8.01
C VAL A 132 -8.98 -1.50 6.64
N ASN A 133 -9.46 -2.16 5.59
CA ASN A 133 -9.37 -1.64 4.22
C ASN A 133 -10.19 -0.35 4.09
N GLU A 134 -9.70 0.61 3.30
CA GLU A 134 -10.36 1.89 3.06
C GLU A 134 -11.79 1.76 2.51
N PHE A 135 -12.06 0.68 1.79
CA PHE A 135 -13.39 0.38 1.28
C PHE A 135 -14.41 0.09 2.40
N VAL A 136 -13.98 -0.60 3.47
CA VAL A 136 -14.82 -0.86 4.64
C VAL A 136 -15.11 0.45 5.39
N PHE A 137 -14.10 1.31 5.56
CA PHE A 137 -14.31 2.65 6.11
C PHE A 137 -15.28 3.46 5.25
N ALA A 138 -15.19 3.37 3.91
CA ALA A 138 -16.10 4.08 3.02
C ALA A 138 -17.56 3.63 3.24
N LEU A 139 -17.83 2.33 3.33
CA LEU A 139 -19.17 1.82 3.64
C LEU A 139 -19.68 2.32 5.00
N MET A 140 -18.82 2.34 6.02
CA MET A 140 -19.18 2.86 7.34
C MET A 140 -19.53 4.36 7.28
N PHE A 141 -18.70 5.17 6.60
CA PHE A 141 -18.96 6.61 6.50
C PHE A 141 -20.14 6.94 5.59
N VAL A 142 -20.30 6.22 4.49
CA VAL A 142 -21.49 6.39 3.63
C VAL A 142 -22.78 6.13 4.41
N THR A 143 -22.80 5.12 5.30
CA THR A 143 -23.97 4.87 6.14
C THR A 143 -24.14 5.91 7.27
N ALA A 144 -23.06 6.49 7.77
CA ALA A 144 -23.09 7.44 8.90
C ALA A 144 -23.36 8.89 8.48
N VAL A 145 -22.73 9.35 7.38
CA VAL A 145 -22.79 10.76 6.94
C VAL A 145 -23.49 10.95 5.61
N GLY A 146 -23.91 9.86 4.94
CA GLY A 146 -24.57 9.88 3.64
C GLY A 146 -23.62 9.67 2.47
N LEU A 147 -24.23 9.47 1.28
CA LEU A 147 -23.50 9.33 0.01
C LEU A 147 -22.78 10.62 -0.36
N GLY A 148 -21.58 10.53 -0.88
CA GLY A 148 -20.89 11.68 -1.47
C GLY A 148 -19.39 11.76 -1.17
N PRO A 149 -18.72 12.76 -1.77
CA PRO A 149 -17.26 12.94 -1.70
C PRO A 149 -16.70 13.06 -0.27
N PHE A 150 -17.50 13.60 0.67
CA PHE A 150 -17.08 13.76 2.06
C PHE A 150 -16.86 12.41 2.77
N ALA A 151 -17.76 11.45 2.56
CA ALA A 151 -17.61 10.10 3.10
C ALA A 151 -16.35 9.39 2.55
N GLY A 152 -16.11 9.54 1.23
CA GLY A 152 -14.92 9.00 0.59
C GLY A 152 -13.62 9.62 1.13
N MET A 153 -13.60 10.94 1.28
CA MET A 153 -12.46 11.66 1.88
C MET A 153 -12.14 11.19 3.31
N LEU A 154 -13.17 11.04 4.16
CA LEU A 154 -12.99 10.56 5.54
C LEU A 154 -12.44 9.14 5.58
N ALA A 155 -12.96 8.25 4.72
CA ALA A 155 -12.50 6.86 4.63
C ALA A 155 -11.01 6.77 4.28
N LEU A 156 -10.60 7.49 3.22
CA LEU A 156 -9.20 7.58 2.83
C LEU A 156 -8.33 8.20 3.91
N GLY A 157 -8.78 9.31 4.50
CA GLY A 157 -7.99 10.04 5.49
C GLY A 157 -7.68 9.20 6.72
N ILE A 158 -8.64 8.45 7.24
CA ILE A 158 -8.44 7.60 8.41
C ILE A 158 -7.50 6.44 8.10
N HIS A 159 -7.73 5.73 7.00
CA HIS A 159 -6.86 4.63 6.59
C HIS A 159 -5.43 5.12 6.31
N THR A 160 -5.29 6.18 5.52
CA THR A 160 -4.00 6.80 5.17
C THR A 160 -3.28 7.35 6.40
N GLY A 161 -4.02 7.87 7.40
CA GLY A 161 -3.46 8.31 8.67
C GLY A 161 -2.79 7.18 9.44
N GLY A 162 -3.37 5.99 9.46
CA GLY A 162 -2.75 4.80 10.04
C GLY A 162 -1.48 4.38 9.31
N VAL A 163 -1.51 4.38 7.97
CA VAL A 163 -0.36 3.99 7.14
C VAL A 163 0.78 5.00 7.26
N LEU A 164 0.52 6.29 7.03
CA LEU A 164 1.52 7.34 7.11
C LEU A 164 2.08 7.49 8.52
N GLY A 165 1.24 7.38 9.56
CA GLY A 165 1.66 7.44 10.96
C GLY A 165 2.67 6.33 11.29
N LYS A 166 2.42 5.13 10.80
CA LYS A 166 3.34 3.99 10.98
C LYS A 166 4.68 4.23 10.29
N LEU A 167 4.66 4.63 9.00
CA LEU A 167 5.87 4.95 8.25
C LEU A 167 6.65 6.09 8.90
N LEU A 168 5.96 7.14 9.34
CA LEU A 168 6.57 8.27 10.03
C LEU A 168 7.23 7.82 11.34
N SER A 169 6.56 6.99 12.15
CA SER A 169 7.12 6.51 13.41
C SER A 169 8.38 5.66 13.20
N GLU A 170 8.43 4.82 12.16
CA GLU A 170 9.59 4.01 11.81
C GLU A 170 10.74 4.87 11.27
N THR A 171 10.43 5.90 10.49
CA THR A 171 11.43 6.87 10.03
C THR A 171 12.03 7.65 11.20
N ILE A 172 11.23 8.10 12.18
CA ILE A 172 11.70 8.77 13.39
C ILE A 172 12.59 7.86 14.23
N GLU A 173 12.32 6.56 14.29
CA GLU A 173 13.16 5.59 15.01
C GLU A 173 14.52 5.35 14.32
N SER A 174 14.64 5.65 13.03
CA SER A 174 15.83 5.39 12.21
C SER A 174 16.77 6.59 12.04
N ILE A 175 16.43 7.76 12.62
CA ILE A 175 17.27 8.98 12.52
C ILE A 175 18.61 8.85 13.26
N ASP A 176 19.57 9.70 12.89
CA ASP A 176 20.85 9.82 13.60
C ASP A 176 20.62 10.45 14.99
N PRO A 177 20.90 9.73 16.09
CA PRO A 177 20.76 10.25 17.44
C PRO A 177 21.73 11.40 17.74
N GLY A 178 22.90 11.46 17.08
CA GLY A 178 23.91 12.50 17.32
C GLY A 178 23.39 13.91 17.05
N GLN A 179 22.57 14.10 16.01
CA GLN A 179 21.97 15.40 15.73
C GLN A 179 20.94 15.78 16.80
N VAL A 180 20.19 14.82 17.30
CA VAL A 180 19.19 15.03 18.37
C VAL A 180 19.88 15.38 19.69
N GLU A 181 20.96 14.67 20.04
CA GLU A 181 21.78 14.90 21.22
C GLU A 181 22.48 16.26 21.15
N GLY A 182 22.99 16.66 19.96
CA GLY A 182 23.59 17.96 19.76
C GLY A 182 22.65 19.12 20.07
N VAL A 183 21.40 19.05 19.62
CA VAL A 183 20.37 20.06 19.95
C VAL A 183 19.99 20.02 21.43
N ALA A 184 19.95 18.83 22.03
CA ALA A 184 19.64 18.69 23.45
C ALA A 184 20.78 19.23 24.36
N ALA A 185 22.04 19.10 23.95
CA ALA A 185 23.22 19.51 24.71
C ALA A 185 23.29 21.02 24.96
N VAL A 186 22.68 21.85 24.11
CA VAL A 186 22.57 23.32 24.31
C VAL A 186 21.43 23.71 25.27
N GLY A 187 20.79 22.75 25.94
CA GLY A 187 19.69 22.98 26.88
C GLY A 187 18.34 23.23 26.20
N ALA A 188 18.17 22.83 24.95
CA ALA A 188 16.93 23.01 24.22
C ALA A 188 15.78 22.19 24.84
N GLY A 189 14.61 22.80 25.00
CA GLY A 189 13.39 22.11 25.44
C GLY A 189 12.92 21.09 24.40
N ARG A 190 12.08 20.15 24.82
CA ARG A 190 11.63 18.99 24.01
C ARG A 190 11.06 19.37 22.64
N LEU A 191 10.27 20.45 22.54
CA LEU A 191 9.73 20.93 21.27
C LEU A 191 10.82 21.41 20.32
N HIS A 192 11.85 22.10 20.84
CA HIS A 192 12.98 22.54 20.03
C HIS A 192 13.82 21.36 19.54
N VAL A 193 14.01 20.33 20.38
CA VAL A 193 14.70 19.10 19.99
C VAL A 193 13.95 18.41 18.84
N ILE A 194 12.62 18.31 18.91
CA ILE A 194 11.80 17.75 17.83
C ILE A 194 11.92 18.62 16.58
N SER A 195 11.73 19.93 16.68
CA SER A 195 11.71 20.82 15.51
C SER A 195 13.06 20.94 14.79
N PHE A 196 14.16 20.93 15.52
CA PHE A 196 15.52 21.18 14.96
C PHE A 196 16.37 19.90 14.86
N GLY A 197 16.14 18.91 15.70
CA GLY A 197 16.88 17.64 15.68
C GLY A 197 16.19 16.52 14.90
N VAL A 198 14.85 16.44 14.95
CA VAL A 198 14.09 15.32 14.35
C VAL A 198 13.49 15.71 13.00
N VAL A 199 12.69 16.78 12.97
CA VAL A 199 11.91 17.18 11.78
C VAL A 199 12.77 17.33 10.53
N PRO A 200 13.95 17.99 10.55
CA PRO A 200 14.77 18.14 9.34
C PRO A 200 15.23 16.81 8.74
N GLN A 201 15.49 15.81 9.58
CA GLN A 201 15.94 14.49 9.13
C GLN A 201 14.79 13.66 8.54
N VAL A 202 13.58 13.84 9.05
CA VAL A 202 12.40 13.01 8.69
C VAL A 202 11.60 13.61 7.53
N MET A 203 11.59 14.94 7.41
CA MET A 203 10.73 15.67 6.47
C MET A 203 10.87 15.23 5.00
N PRO A 204 12.07 15.02 4.44
CA PRO A 204 12.21 14.58 3.05
C PRO A 204 11.54 13.23 2.80
N ASN A 205 11.75 12.26 3.70
CA ASN A 205 11.15 10.95 3.60
C ASN A 205 9.62 11.03 3.79
N PHE A 206 9.15 11.83 4.74
CA PHE A 206 7.72 11.98 5.02
C PHE A 206 6.98 12.62 3.84
N LEU A 207 7.54 13.64 3.21
CA LEU A 207 6.98 14.23 1.99
C LEU A 207 6.91 13.20 0.84
N SER A 208 7.94 12.36 0.70
CA SER A 208 7.93 11.27 -0.28
C SER A 208 6.78 10.29 -0.01
N TYR A 209 6.56 9.91 1.25
CA TYR A 209 5.47 9.01 1.62
C TYR A 209 4.10 9.62 1.37
N ILE A 210 3.91 10.93 1.65
CA ILE A 210 2.67 11.65 1.35
C ILE A 210 2.38 11.61 -0.16
N LEU A 211 3.36 11.89 -1.01
CA LEU A 211 3.20 11.88 -2.46
C LEU A 211 2.89 10.47 -2.98
N LEU A 212 3.61 9.44 -2.51
CA LEU A 212 3.34 8.04 -2.85
C LEU A 212 1.93 7.61 -2.40
N ARG A 213 1.52 8.07 -1.21
CA ARG A 213 0.21 7.75 -0.70
C ARG A 213 -0.89 8.45 -1.49
N PHE A 214 -0.70 9.71 -1.88
CA PHE A 214 -1.62 10.43 -2.74
C PHE A 214 -1.85 9.71 -4.08
N GLU A 215 -0.79 9.23 -4.74
CA GLU A 215 -0.90 8.41 -5.97
C GLU A 215 -1.76 7.15 -5.73
N SER A 216 -1.56 6.47 -4.61
CA SER A 216 -2.36 5.30 -4.22
C SER A 216 -3.80 5.67 -3.90
N ASP A 217 -4.02 6.78 -3.18
CA ASP A 217 -5.33 7.22 -2.73
C ASP A 217 -6.24 7.64 -3.91
N ILE A 218 -5.69 8.11 -5.03
CA ILE A 218 -6.47 8.38 -6.27
C ILE A 218 -7.07 7.09 -6.83
N ARG A 219 -6.29 6.01 -6.86
CA ARG A 219 -6.80 4.71 -7.31
C ARG A 219 -7.86 4.16 -6.35
N SER A 220 -7.60 4.28 -5.05
CA SER A 220 -8.57 3.91 -4.01
C SER A 220 -9.85 4.77 -4.07
N ALA A 221 -9.75 6.08 -4.33
CA ALA A 221 -10.90 6.96 -4.49
C ALA A 221 -11.82 6.53 -5.64
N SER A 222 -11.23 6.08 -6.76
CA SER A 222 -12.01 5.55 -7.89
C SER A 222 -12.81 4.29 -7.50
N VAL A 223 -12.24 3.42 -6.64
CA VAL A 223 -12.93 2.22 -6.15
C VAL A 223 -13.98 2.57 -5.09
N ILE A 224 -13.65 3.46 -4.16
CA ILE A 224 -14.56 3.94 -3.09
C ILE A 224 -15.80 4.62 -3.70
N GLY A 225 -15.65 5.27 -4.85
CA GLY A 225 -16.77 5.85 -5.59
C GLY A 225 -17.88 4.85 -5.91
N MET A 226 -17.56 3.60 -6.19
CA MET A 226 -18.54 2.53 -6.51
C MET A 226 -19.49 2.21 -5.34
N VAL A 227 -19.07 2.49 -4.10
CA VAL A 227 -19.91 2.29 -2.90
C VAL A 227 -20.53 3.58 -2.38
N GLY A 228 -20.53 4.65 -3.20
CA GLY A 228 -21.16 5.90 -2.85
C GLY A 228 -20.24 6.94 -2.23
N GLY A 229 -18.91 6.74 -2.23
CA GLY A 229 -17.91 7.71 -1.79
C GLY A 229 -17.68 8.87 -2.77
N GLY A 230 -18.47 9.00 -3.82
CA GLY A 230 -18.43 10.09 -4.82
C GLY A 230 -17.35 9.91 -5.90
N GLY A 231 -17.30 10.86 -6.82
CA GLY A 231 -16.33 10.89 -7.91
C GLY A 231 -16.64 9.93 -9.06
N ILE A 232 -15.65 9.72 -9.93
CA ILE A 232 -15.80 8.97 -11.20
C ILE A 232 -16.18 7.48 -10.99
N GLY A 233 -15.83 6.91 -9.84
CA GLY A 233 -16.12 5.50 -9.53
C GLY A 233 -17.61 5.20 -9.44
N PHE A 234 -18.43 6.16 -9.03
CA PHE A 234 -19.89 6.01 -9.05
C PHE A 234 -20.42 5.81 -10.47
N TYR A 235 -19.94 6.60 -11.42
CA TYR A 235 -20.33 6.50 -12.83
C TYR A 235 -19.80 5.23 -13.48
N LEU A 236 -18.62 4.75 -13.08
CA LEU A 236 -18.13 3.45 -13.53
C LEU A 236 -19.09 2.33 -13.12
N TRP A 237 -19.51 2.33 -11.87
CA TRP A 237 -20.42 1.32 -11.36
C TRP A 237 -21.80 1.39 -12.02
N ASP A 238 -22.32 2.61 -12.21
CA ASP A 238 -23.62 2.84 -12.81
C ASP A 238 -23.65 2.39 -14.29
N THR A 239 -22.65 2.76 -15.08
CA THR A 239 -22.54 2.37 -16.49
C THR A 239 -22.37 0.88 -16.68
N ILE A 240 -21.59 0.20 -15.81
CA ILE A 240 -21.44 -1.26 -15.84
C ILE A 240 -22.76 -1.96 -15.51
N ARG A 241 -23.48 -1.50 -14.48
CA ARG A 241 -24.79 -2.07 -14.11
C ARG A 241 -25.87 -1.83 -15.14
N ALA A 242 -25.79 -0.72 -15.86
CA ALA A 242 -26.69 -0.42 -16.97
C ALA A 242 -26.37 -1.18 -18.26
N PHE A 243 -25.30 -2.01 -18.27
CA PHE A 243 -24.79 -2.71 -19.46
C PHE A 243 -24.46 -1.76 -20.61
N ASN A 244 -24.04 -0.52 -20.27
CA ASN A 244 -23.64 0.50 -21.26
C ASN A 244 -22.12 0.44 -21.44
N ASP A 245 -21.64 -0.59 -22.14
CA ASP A 245 -20.22 -0.87 -22.35
C ASP A 245 -19.46 0.29 -22.99
N ARG A 246 -20.15 1.07 -23.87
CA ARG A 246 -19.52 2.18 -24.59
C ARG A 246 -19.22 3.37 -23.66
N GLU A 247 -20.10 3.69 -22.73
CA GLU A 247 -19.86 4.72 -21.72
C GLU A 247 -18.91 4.23 -20.64
N ALA A 248 -19.05 2.96 -20.21
CA ALA A 248 -18.09 2.34 -19.28
C ALA A 248 -16.66 2.40 -19.83
N ALA A 249 -16.46 2.16 -21.14
CA ALA A 249 -15.16 2.28 -21.79
C ALA A 249 -14.60 3.73 -21.69
N THR A 250 -15.43 4.73 -21.88
CA THR A 250 -15.04 6.15 -21.74
C THR A 250 -14.63 6.47 -20.30
N VAL A 251 -15.41 6.02 -19.33
CA VAL A 251 -15.11 6.21 -17.89
C VAL A 251 -13.79 5.52 -17.52
N ILE A 252 -13.57 4.28 -17.95
CA ILE A 252 -12.32 3.55 -17.72
C ILE A 252 -11.14 4.30 -18.34
N LEU A 253 -11.27 4.76 -19.59
CA LEU A 253 -10.23 5.53 -20.28
C LEU A 253 -9.87 6.80 -19.48
N LEU A 254 -10.87 7.54 -19.00
CA LEU A 254 -10.64 8.74 -18.18
C LEU A 254 -9.97 8.43 -16.84
N ILE A 255 -10.35 7.34 -16.17
CA ILE A 255 -9.67 6.90 -14.94
C ILE A 255 -8.20 6.60 -15.22
N VAL A 256 -7.89 5.86 -16.29
CA VAL A 256 -6.50 5.56 -16.66
C VAL A 256 -5.72 6.83 -16.96
N LEU A 257 -6.27 7.74 -17.76
CA LEU A 257 -5.63 9.01 -18.09
C LEU A 257 -5.42 9.88 -16.85
N MET A 258 -6.40 9.95 -15.95
CA MET A 258 -6.32 10.69 -14.69
C MET A 258 -5.18 10.13 -13.82
N VAL A 259 -5.12 8.82 -13.60
CA VAL A 259 -4.07 8.17 -12.81
C VAL A 259 -2.69 8.43 -13.44
N MET A 260 -2.54 8.23 -14.75
CA MET A 260 -1.28 8.51 -15.45
C MET A 260 -0.84 9.97 -15.34
N ALA A 261 -1.77 10.91 -15.47
CA ALA A 261 -1.46 12.33 -15.34
C ALA A 261 -0.94 12.66 -13.94
N VAL A 262 -1.59 12.13 -12.91
CA VAL A 262 -1.17 12.34 -11.52
C VAL A 262 0.16 11.67 -11.22
N ASP A 263 0.38 10.44 -11.68
CA ASP A 263 1.65 9.73 -11.50
C ASP A 263 2.83 10.53 -12.12
N VAL A 264 2.62 11.13 -13.31
CA VAL A 264 3.62 12.00 -13.96
C VAL A 264 3.87 13.28 -13.15
N VAL A 265 2.82 13.95 -12.69
CA VAL A 265 2.94 15.18 -11.89
C VAL A 265 3.65 14.91 -10.57
N SER A 266 3.20 13.90 -9.84
CA SER A 266 3.76 13.49 -8.55
C SER A 266 5.23 13.08 -8.67
N SER A 267 5.60 12.33 -9.70
CA SER A 267 6.99 11.95 -9.96
C SER A 267 7.90 13.15 -10.25
N ARG A 268 7.40 14.18 -10.94
CA ARG A 268 8.13 15.42 -11.17
C ARG A 268 8.31 16.23 -9.89
N ILE A 269 7.25 16.36 -9.08
CA ILE A 269 7.33 17.06 -7.78
C ILE A 269 8.34 16.37 -6.88
N ARG A 270 8.34 15.05 -6.81
CA ARG A 270 9.28 14.27 -6.00
C ARG A 270 10.73 14.52 -6.39
N ARG A 271 11.05 14.58 -7.69
CA ARG A 271 12.41 14.88 -8.18
C ARG A 271 12.88 16.32 -7.90
N LEU A 272 11.95 17.24 -7.68
CA LEU A 272 12.28 18.64 -7.34
C LEU A 272 12.40 18.87 -5.84
N ALA A 273 11.74 18.03 -5.02
CA ALA A 273 11.64 18.18 -3.57
C ALA A 273 12.69 17.37 -2.80
N ILE A 274 13.35 16.43 -3.47
CA ILE A 274 14.35 15.50 -2.94
C ILE A 274 15.57 15.49 -3.86
#